data_b0a50d2a0bf73f80dc55766d71f09abe
#
_entry.id   b0a50d2a0bf73f80dc55766d71f09abe
#
_cell.length_a   1.000
_cell.length_b   1.000
_cell.length_c   1.000
_cell.angle_alpha   90.00
_cell.angle_beta   90.00
_cell.angle_gamma   90.00
#
_symmetry.space_group_name_H-M   'P 1'
#
loop_
_entity.id
_entity.type
_entity.pdbx_description
1 polymer ?
#
loop_
_entity_poly.entity_id
_entity_poly.type
_entity_poly.pdbx_seq_one_letter_code
_entity_poly.pdbx_strand_id
1 'polypeptide(L)'
;MKKMIIAGAGQMGMSVSQLLNETNIRLAAFADNSPNKWRDGDIPVVSFADAIAVNPDIILIGVLDDERASSMKEQFDALGYSGEYIFLSDIYNTYDMRSGTFRRFIPRLDGVPGAIAELGVYKGDFSLELRRQFPGRTLYLFDTFEGFNADDIKIETAGSFSQSKPGDFTDTSAEYVLGRFDDTSDIVLKKGYFPDTAAGLENEVFAFVSLDADLYA
;
A
#
# COMPACT_ATOMS: atom_id res chain seq x y z
N MET A 1 -16.37 22.09 9.28
CA MET A 1 -15.51 21.17 8.53
C MET A 1 -14.09 21.54 8.85
N LYS A 2 -13.30 20.63 9.46
CA LYS A 2 -11.91 20.89 9.79
C LYS A 2 -11.04 20.92 8.53
N LYS A 3 -10.06 21.80 8.51
CA LYS A 3 -9.09 21.94 7.44
C LYS A 3 -7.86 21.07 7.73
N MET A 4 -7.49 20.22 6.79
CA MET A 4 -6.34 19.30 6.94
C MET A 4 -5.27 19.61 5.91
N ILE A 5 -4.02 19.43 6.32
CA ILE A 5 -2.84 19.30 5.47
C ILE A 5 -2.32 17.87 5.60
N ILE A 6 -1.88 17.26 4.50
CA ILE A 6 -1.12 16.01 4.53
C ILE A 6 0.35 16.34 4.24
N ALA A 7 1.21 16.08 5.21
CA ALA A 7 2.66 16.25 5.06
C ALA A 7 3.29 14.96 4.50
N GLY A 8 3.97 15.09 3.36
CA GLY A 8 4.45 13.99 2.53
C GLY A 8 3.51 13.75 1.35
N ALA A 9 3.87 14.29 0.17
CA ALA A 9 3.12 14.15 -1.08
C ALA A 9 3.55 12.89 -1.88
N GLY A 10 4.12 11.89 -1.21
CA GLY A 10 4.45 10.60 -1.81
C GLY A 10 3.23 9.66 -1.88
N GLN A 11 3.47 8.45 -2.36
CA GLN A 11 2.43 7.42 -2.57
C GLN A 11 1.54 7.22 -1.34
N MET A 12 2.12 7.12 -0.14
CA MET A 12 1.35 6.90 1.09
C MET A 12 0.44 8.08 1.45
N GLY A 13 0.97 9.32 1.37
CA GLY A 13 0.17 10.51 1.63
C GLY A 13 -0.97 10.66 0.62
N MET A 14 -0.73 10.38 -0.65
CA MET A 14 -1.74 10.39 -1.71
C MET A 14 -2.82 9.31 -1.47
N SER A 15 -2.40 8.10 -1.10
CA SER A 15 -3.35 7.00 -0.82
C SER A 15 -4.25 7.30 0.37
N VAL A 16 -3.70 7.86 1.46
CA VAL A 16 -4.51 8.18 2.63
C VAL A 16 -5.48 9.32 2.37
N SER A 17 -5.17 10.23 1.46
CA SER A 17 -6.08 11.33 1.10
C SER A 17 -7.42 10.82 0.55
N GLN A 18 -7.41 9.69 -0.15
CA GLN A 18 -8.61 9.07 -0.73
C GLN A 18 -9.52 8.41 0.33
N LEU A 19 -9.05 8.29 1.56
CA LEU A 19 -9.79 7.69 2.67
C LEU A 19 -10.40 8.75 3.60
N LEU A 20 -10.18 10.03 3.32
CA LEU A 20 -10.71 11.10 4.14
C LEU A 20 -12.24 11.13 4.11
N ASN A 21 -12.82 11.41 5.27
CA ASN A 21 -14.23 11.70 5.37
C ASN A 21 -14.51 13.15 4.94
N GLU A 22 -14.76 13.35 3.67
CA GLU A 22 -14.97 14.68 3.06
C GLU A 22 -16.18 15.44 3.64
N THR A 23 -17.06 14.77 4.39
CA THR A 23 -18.14 15.45 5.11
C THR A 23 -17.63 16.30 6.27
N ASN A 24 -16.53 15.87 6.91
CA ASN A 24 -16.00 16.47 8.12
C ASN A 24 -14.63 17.12 7.92
N ILE A 25 -13.86 16.65 6.95
CA ILE A 25 -12.49 17.06 6.66
C ILE A 25 -12.41 17.65 5.25
N ARG A 26 -11.76 18.78 5.12
CA ARG A 26 -11.37 19.37 3.84
C ARG A 26 -9.86 19.29 3.73
N LEU A 27 -9.35 18.54 2.77
CA LEU A 27 -7.93 18.58 2.41
C LEU A 27 -7.64 19.90 1.68
N ALA A 28 -6.77 20.72 2.27
CA ALA A 28 -6.45 22.05 1.74
C ALA A 28 -5.21 22.02 0.85
N ALA A 29 -4.21 21.21 1.21
CA ALA A 29 -2.99 20.99 0.42
C ALA A 29 -2.25 19.74 0.90
N PHE A 30 -1.36 19.24 0.05
CA PHE A 30 -0.23 18.44 0.47
C PHE A 30 0.94 19.36 0.81
N ALA A 31 1.76 18.98 1.78
CA ALA A 31 3.01 19.69 2.10
C ALA A 31 4.20 18.76 1.88
N ASP A 32 5.21 19.22 1.14
CA ASP A 32 6.41 18.43 0.88
C ASP A 32 7.64 19.35 0.77
N ASN A 33 8.81 18.83 1.18
CA ASN A 33 10.09 19.53 1.01
C ASN A 33 10.52 19.62 -0.47
N SER A 34 9.87 18.86 -1.35
CA SER A 34 10.08 18.86 -2.81
C SER A 34 8.77 19.06 -3.56
N PRO A 35 8.11 20.23 -3.44
CA PRO A 35 6.74 20.45 -3.91
C PRO A 35 6.55 20.32 -5.44
N ASN A 36 7.64 20.25 -6.20
CA ASN A 36 7.57 20.13 -7.67
C ASN A 36 7.49 18.69 -8.19
N LYS A 37 7.55 17.68 -7.32
CA LYS A 37 7.62 16.27 -7.74
C LYS A 37 6.28 15.64 -8.14
N TRP A 38 5.16 16.11 -7.59
CA TRP A 38 3.87 15.49 -7.85
C TRP A 38 2.79 16.56 -8.05
N ARG A 39 2.07 16.47 -9.15
CA ARG A 39 0.83 17.20 -9.38
C ARG A 39 -0.18 16.19 -9.89
N ASP A 40 -0.97 15.65 -9.00
CA ASP A 40 -2.13 14.85 -9.38
C ASP A 40 -3.38 15.50 -8.78
N GLY A 41 -4.29 15.92 -9.65
CA GLY A 41 -5.54 16.54 -9.27
C GLY A 41 -5.45 18.05 -8.92
N ASP A 42 -6.56 18.55 -8.36
CA ASP A 42 -6.77 19.98 -8.05
C ASP A 42 -6.16 20.42 -6.71
N ILE A 43 -5.60 19.49 -5.93
CA ILE A 43 -5.06 19.80 -4.61
C ILE A 43 -3.59 20.17 -4.74
N PRO A 44 -3.21 21.39 -4.30
CA PRO A 44 -1.84 21.87 -4.46
C PRO A 44 -0.85 21.10 -3.56
N VAL A 45 0.38 20.93 -4.05
CA VAL A 45 1.53 20.54 -3.24
C VAL A 45 2.35 21.80 -2.95
N VAL A 46 2.55 22.10 -1.68
CA VAL A 46 3.16 23.35 -1.22
C VAL A 46 4.35 23.09 -0.27
N SER A 47 5.13 24.13 0.03
CA SER A 47 6.14 24.05 1.10
C SER A 47 5.48 23.96 2.48
N PHE A 48 6.22 23.51 3.50
CA PHE A 48 5.73 23.46 4.87
C PHE A 48 5.32 24.86 5.39
N ALA A 49 6.06 25.91 5.01
CA ALA A 49 5.75 27.28 5.38
C ALA A 49 4.41 27.75 4.75
N ASP A 50 4.21 27.45 3.47
CA ASP A 50 2.95 27.78 2.78
C ASP A 50 1.77 26.97 3.32
N ALA A 51 2.03 25.70 3.75
CA ALA A 51 1.03 24.85 4.37
C ALA A 51 0.50 25.42 5.70
N ILE A 52 1.37 26.05 6.50
CA ILE A 52 0.94 26.74 7.73
C ILE A 52 0.11 27.98 7.41
N ALA A 53 0.44 28.70 6.34
CA ALA A 53 -0.28 29.92 5.95
C ALA A 53 -1.77 29.67 5.64
N VAL A 54 -2.18 28.45 5.31
CA VAL A 54 -3.61 28.12 5.14
C VAL A 54 -4.34 27.89 6.46
N ASN A 55 -3.66 28.01 7.58
CA ASN A 55 -4.19 27.84 8.94
C ASN A 55 -4.95 26.49 9.10
N PRO A 56 -4.23 25.34 9.05
CA PRO A 56 -4.85 24.03 9.19
C PRO A 56 -5.26 23.74 10.63
N ASP A 57 -6.37 23.03 10.80
CA ASP A 57 -6.79 22.48 12.10
C ASP A 57 -6.03 21.20 12.43
N ILE A 58 -5.67 20.42 11.39
CA ILE A 58 -5.02 19.12 11.51
C ILE A 58 -3.88 19.02 10.49
N ILE A 59 -2.74 18.50 10.93
CA ILE A 59 -1.68 18.03 10.04
C ILE A 59 -1.58 16.51 10.16
N LEU A 60 -1.84 15.78 9.07
CA LEU A 60 -1.56 14.36 8.98
C LEU A 60 -0.14 14.18 8.43
N ILE A 61 0.72 13.54 9.19
CA ILE A 61 2.06 13.15 8.77
C ILE A 61 1.94 11.86 7.95
N GLY A 62 2.01 11.97 6.62
CA GLY A 62 1.70 10.94 5.63
C GLY A 62 2.88 10.05 5.25
N VAL A 63 3.78 9.76 6.20
CA VAL A 63 4.92 8.84 6.04
C VAL A 63 4.88 7.78 7.13
N LEU A 64 5.42 6.58 6.83
CA LEU A 64 5.46 5.46 7.79
C LEU A 64 6.78 5.39 8.56
N ASP A 65 7.83 6.01 8.05
CA ASP A 65 9.14 6.06 8.70
C ASP A 65 9.11 7.04 9.87
N ASP A 66 9.36 6.55 11.08
CA ASP A 66 9.23 7.30 12.32
C ASP A 66 10.25 8.45 12.44
N GLU A 67 11.46 8.29 11.90
CA GLU A 67 12.47 9.35 11.93
C GLU A 67 12.05 10.50 11.01
N ARG A 68 11.56 10.18 9.81
CA ARG A 68 11.02 11.19 8.88
C ARG A 68 9.78 11.86 9.45
N ALA A 69 8.88 11.08 10.05
CA ALA A 69 7.67 11.61 10.66
C ALA A 69 8.00 12.61 11.78
N SER A 70 8.93 12.26 12.65
CA SER A 70 9.42 13.13 13.73
C SER A 70 10.06 14.40 13.18
N SER A 71 10.93 14.27 12.17
CA SER A 71 11.58 15.42 11.53
C SER A 71 10.57 16.36 10.86
N MET A 72 9.53 15.83 10.22
CA MET A 72 8.45 16.65 9.65
C MET A 72 7.69 17.41 10.72
N LYS A 73 7.34 16.73 11.83
CA LYS A 73 6.67 17.38 12.96
C LYS A 73 7.50 18.52 13.53
N GLU A 74 8.81 18.29 13.78
CA GLU A 74 9.72 19.32 14.29
C GLU A 74 9.79 20.56 13.38
N GLN A 75 9.76 20.36 12.06
CA GLN A 75 9.73 21.47 11.10
C GLN A 75 8.43 22.28 11.22
N PHE A 76 7.27 21.65 11.38
CA PHE A 76 6.01 22.36 11.60
C PHE A 76 5.95 23.06 12.95
N ASP A 77 6.48 22.42 14.00
CA ASP A 77 6.58 23.04 15.34
C ASP A 77 7.45 24.31 15.28
N ALA A 78 8.59 24.25 14.58
CA ALA A 78 9.48 25.40 14.37
C ALA A 78 8.82 26.54 13.56
N LEU A 79 7.85 26.22 12.72
CA LEU A 79 7.03 27.19 11.98
C LEU A 79 5.85 27.71 12.84
N GLY A 80 5.72 27.30 14.10
CA GLY A 80 4.72 27.78 15.04
C GLY A 80 3.38 27.06 14.98
N TYR A 81 3.29 25.90 14.34
CA TYR A 81 2.07 25.11 14.38
C TYR A 81 1.87 24.47 15.76
N SER A 82 0.67 24.63 16.29
CA SER A 82 0.28 24.09 17.61
C SER A 82 -1.06 23.35 17.59
N GLY A 83 -1.52 22.98 16.40
CA GLY A 83 -2.76 22.24 16.21
C GLY A 83 -2.60 20.73 16.41
N GLU A 84 -3.57 19.98 15.91
CA GLU A 84 -3.65 18.53 16.04
C GLU A 84 -2.73 17.84 15.00
N TYR A 85 -1.93 16.88 15.45
CA TYR A 85 -1.20 15.97 14.57
C TYR A 85 -1.87 14.59 14.53
N ILE A 86 -1.89 13.99 13.35
CA ILE A 86 -2.22 12.58 13.13
C ILE A 86 -1.03 11.94 12.43
N PHE A 87 -0.52 10.84 12.96
CA PHE A 87 0.56 10.10 12.32
C PHE A 87 0.00 8.92 11.53
N LEU A 88 0.38 8.81 10.27
CA LEU A 88 -0.05 7.68 9.43
C LEU A 88 0.50 6.36 9.97
N SER A 89 1.71 6.34 10.54
CA SER A 89 2.29 5.16 11.19
C SER A 89 1.41 4.60 12.29
N ASP A 90 0.81 5.45 13.13
CA ASP A 90 -0.11 5.00 14.19
C ASP A 90 -1.38 4.36 13.60
N ILE A 91 -1.93 4.96 12.54
CA ILE A 91 -3.11 4.42 11.86
C ILE A 91 -2.76 3.09 11.18
N TYR A 92 -1.64 3.04 10.48
CA TYR A 92 -1.18 1.87 9.73
C TYR A 92 -0.91 0.68 10.65
N ASN A 93 -0.30 0.92 11.81
CA ASN A 93 -0.02 -0.10 12.81
C ASN A 93 -1.27 -0.56 13.58
N THR A 94 -2.33 0.26 13.60
CA THR A 94 -3.58 -0.05 14.31
C THR A 94 -4.63 -0.68 13.39
N TYR A 95 -4.68 -0.25 12.14
CA TYR A 95 -5.70 -0.66 11.18
C TYR A 95 -5.06 -1.26 9.93
N ASP A 96 -5.47 -2.47 9.59
CA ASP A 96 -5.17 -3.07 8.29
C ASP A 96 -6.05 -2.42 7.21
N MET A 97 -5.54 -1.36 6.61
CA MET A 97 -6.26 -0.56 5.62
C MET A 97 -6.44 -1.33 4.29
N ARG A 98 -5.48 -2.19 3.92
CA ARG A 98 -5.56 -3.03 2.71
C ARG A 98 -6.72 -4.00 2.83
N SER A 99 -6.76 -4.79 3.90
CA SER A 99 -7.87 -5.72 4.14
C SER A 99 -9.19 -5.00 4.38
N GLY A 100 -9.17 -3.84 5.05
CA GLY A 100 -10.37 -3.02 5.26
C GLY A 100 -10.97 -2.52 3.95
N THR A 101 -10.14 -2.06 3.01
CA THR A 101 -10.56 -1.65 1.67
C THR A 101 -11.09 -2.84 0.88
N PHE A 102 -10.38 -3.96 0.90
CA PHE A 102 -10.78 -5.18 0.22
C PHE A 102 -12.14 -5.67 0.69
N ARG A 103 -12.41 -5.69 2.01
CA ARG A 103 -13.71 -6.13 2.57
C ARG A 103 -14.90 -5.36 2.02
N ARG A 104 -14.73 -4.12 1.59
CA ARG A 104 -15.79 -3.33 0.93
C ARG A 104 -16.17 -3.87 -0.44
N PHE A 105 -15.28 -4.58 -1.11
CA PHE A 105 -15.54 -5.17 -2.42
C PHE A 105 -16.15 -6.57 -2.34
N ILE A 106 -16.02 -7.28 -1.21
CA ILE A 106 -16.50 -8.65 -1.04
C ILE A 106 -17.96 -8.82 -1.47
N PRO A 107 -18.92 -7.94 -1.09
CA PRO A 107 -20.31 -8.06 -1.52
C PRO A 107 -20.51 -8.02 -3.04
N ARG A 108 -19.57 -7.42 -3.79
CA ARG A 108 -19.61 -7.38 -5.26
C ARG A 108 -19.14 -8.69 -5.89
N LEU A 109 -18.45 -9.53 -5.12
CA LEU A 109 -17.93 -10.83 -5.54
C LEU A 109 -18.89 -11.97 -5.20
N ASP A 110 -20.00 -11.66 -4.52
CA ASP A 110 -21.03 -12.64 -4.22
C ASP A 110 -21.64 -13.19 -5.51
N GLY A 111 -21.70 -14.51 -5.63
CA GLY A 111 -22.16 -15.20 -6.83
C GLY A 111 -21.21 -15.15 -8.05
N VAL A 112 -20.09 -14.44 -8.00
CA VAL A 112 -19.08 -14.46 -9.06
C VAL A 112 -18.30 -15.78 -8.99
N PRO A 113 -18.35 -16.64 -10.04
CA PRO A 113 -17.62 -17.92 -10.01
C PRO A 113 -16.13 -17.69 -10.22
N GLY A 114 -15.32 -18.67 -9.77
CA GLY A 114 -13.89 -18.73 -10.05
C GLY A 114 -13.01 -18.76 -8.82
N ALA A 115 -11.73 -18.94 -9.09
CA ALA A 115 -10.66 -18.95 -8.11
C ALA A 115 -10.30 -17.55 -7.62
N ILE A 116 -9.45 -17.49 -6.63
CA ILE A 116 -8.86 -16.25 -6.10
C ILE A 116 -7.35 -16.31 -6.39
N ALA A 117 -6.73 -15.18 -6.70
CA ALA A 117 -5.29 -15.13 -6.88
C ALA A 117 -4.66 -13.91 -6.20
N GLU A 118 -3.43 -14.09 -5.76
CA GLU A 118 -2.54 -13.03 -5.28
C GLU A 118 -1.19 -13.15 -5.98
N LEU A 119 -0.74 -12.04 -6.58
CA LEU A 119 0.60 -11.85 -7.09
C LEU A 119 1.34 -10.89 -6.17
N GLY A 120 2.49 -11.33 -5.64
CA GLY A 120 3.21 -10.63 -4.58
C GLY A 120 2.66 -11.02 -3.19
N VAL A 121 3.10 -12.16 -2.70
CA VAL A 121 2.60 -12.79 -1.47
C VAL A 121 3.42 -12.37 -0.25
N TYR A 122 4.74 -12.26 -0.40
CA TYR A 122 5.68 -11.96 0.68
C TYR A 122 5.48 -12.88 1.89
N LYS A 123 5.00 -12.36 3.03
CA LYS A 123 4.73 -13.14 4.26
C LYS A 123 3.31 -13.75 4.32
N GLY A 124 2.46 -13.45 3.34
CA GLY A 124 1.14 -14.05 3.22
C GLY A 124 0.07 -13.43 4.13
N ASP A 125 0.25 -12.22 4.62
CA ASP A 125 -0.75 -11.57 5.49
C ASP A 125 -2.08 -11.36 4.76
N PHE A 126 -2.02 -10.88 3.52
CA PHE A 126 -3.21 -10.70 2.71
C PHE A 126 -3.76 -12.01 2.17
N SER A 127 -2.89 -13.00 1.91
CA SER A 127 -3.29 -14.36 1.55
C SER A 127 -4.20 -14.98 2.61
N LEU A 128 -3.88 -14.80 3.90
CA LEU A 128 -4.72 -15.26 5.02
C LEU A 128 -6.08 -14.56 5.04
N GLU A 129 -6.12 -13.27 4.72
CA GLU A 129 -7.38 -12.54 4.60
C GLU A 129 -8.22 -13.06 3.44
N LEU A 130 -7.61 -13.28 2.26
CA LEU A 130 -8.27 -13.87 1.10
C LEU A 130 -8.85 -15.25 1.45
N ARG A 131 -8.08 -16.12 2.10
CA ARG A 131 -8.55 -17.45 2.54
C ARG A 131 -9.73 -17.36 3.49
N ARG A 132 -9.69 -16.40 4.43
CA ARG A 132 -10.78 -16.19 5.40
C ARG A 132 -12.07 -15.73 4.73
N GLN A 133 -11.96 -14.86 3.74
CA GLN A 133 -13.13 -14.29 3.06
C GLN A 133 -13.73 -15.23 2.00
N PHE A 134 -12.93 -16.13 1.44
CA PHE A 134 -13.34 -17.07 0.39
C PHE A 134 -13.05 -18.51 0.75
N PRO A 135 -13.67 -19.03 1.84
CA PRO A 135 -13.47 -20.44 2.21
C PRO A 135 -13.98 -21.36 1.10
N GLY A 136 -13.20 -22.41 0.79
CA GLY A 136 -13.55 -23.42 -0.21
C GLY A 136 -13.35 -23.00 -1.67
N ARG A 137 -12.75 -21.81 -1.95
CA ARG A 137 -12.27 -21.46 -3.29
C ARG A 137 -10.79 -21.76 -3.41
N THR A 138 -10.39 -22.18 -4.59
CA THR A 138 -8.95 -22.33 -4.89
C THR A 138 -8.28 -20.96 -4.78
N LEU A 139 -7.19 -20.88 -4.01
CA LEU A 139 -6.36 -19.71 -3.83
C LEU A 139 -5.01 -19.94 -4.48
N TYR A 140 -4.74 -19.21 -5.57
CA TYR A 140 -3.44 -19.21 -6.25
C TYR A 140 -2.54 -18.14 -5.63
N LEU A 141 -1.34 -18.52 -5.23
CA LEU A 141 -0.33 -17.66 -4.63
C LEU A 141 0.91 -17.61 -5.52
N PHE A 142 1.17 -16.46 -6.13
CA PHE A 142 2.30 -16.26 -7.02
C PHE A 142 3.34 -15.37 -6.34
N ASP A 143 4.56 -15.91 -6.18
CA ASP A 143 5.70 -15.16 -5.65
C ASP A 143 6.99 -15.90 -5.99
N THR A 144 8.09 -15.18 -6.11
CA THR A 144 9.42 -15.78 -6.23
C THR A 144 9.89 -16.36 -4.90
N PHE A 145 9.50 -15.74 -3.78
CA PHE A 145 10.03 -15.99 -2.43
C PHE A 145 11.56 -15.82 -2.35
N GLU A 146 12.11 -15.01 -3.24
CA GLU A 146 13.53 -14.74 -3.36
C GLU A 146 13.82 -13.23 -3.30
N GLY A 147 12.74 -12.43 -3.10
CA GLY A 147 12.81 -10.97 -3.12
C GLY A 147 13.03 -10.43 -4.53
N PHE A 148 13.41 -9.17 -4.62
CA PHE A 148 13.60 -8.51 -5.90
C PHE A 148 14.91 -8.92 -6.57
N ASN A 149 14.80 -9.21 -7.85
CA ASN A 149 15.93 -9.55 -8.67
C ASN A 149 16.71 -8.26 -9.06
N ALA A 150 18.02 -8.40 -9.25
CA ALA A 150 18.91 -7.26 -9.49
C ALA A 150 18.67 -6.59 -10.86
N ASP A 151 18.12 -7.30 -11.84
CA ASP A 151 17.89 -6.75 -13.18
C ASP A 151 16.61 -5.92 -13.19
N ASP A 152 15.56 -6.35 -12.49
CA ASP A 152 14.33 -5.57 -12.31
C ASP A 152 14.61 -4.28 -11.55
N ILE A 153 15.42 -4.36 -10.48
CA ILE A 153 15.84 -3.17 -9.73
C ILE A 153 16.63 -2.17 -10.60
N LYS A 154 17.41 -2.60 -11.56
CA LYS A 154 18.07 -1.68 -12.50
C LYS A 154 17.07 -0.89 -13.34
N ILE A 155 15.99 -1.55 -13.81
CA ILE A 155 14.93 -0.90 -14.58
C ILE A 155 14.21 0.12 -13.71
N GLU A 156 13.82 -0.27 -12.50
CA GLU A 156 13.16 0.58 -11.51
C GLU A 156 13.98 1.82 -11.16
N THR A 157 15.28 1.63 -10.90
CA THR A 157 16.19 2.72 -10.57
C THR A 157 16.39 3.67 -11.75
N ALA A 158 16.57 3.13 -12.97
CA ALA A 158 16.73 3.93 -14.19
C ALA A 158 15.49 4.76 -14.51
N GLY A 159 14.30 4.20 -14.25
CA GLY A 159 13.00 4.87 -14.42
C GLY A 159 12.62 5.80 -13.26
N SER A 160 13.34 5.76 -12.16
CA SER A 160 12.96 6.44 -10.90
C SER A 160 11.56 6.06 -10.40
N PHE A 161 11.11 4.83 -10.65
CA PHE A 161 9.79 4.35 -10.30
C PHE A 161 9.70 3.95 -8.83
N SER A 162 10.74 3.35 -8.27
CA SER A 162 10.79 2.97 -6.86
C SER A 162 12.16 3.22 -6.22
N GLN A 163 12.23 3.07 -4.89
CA GLN A 163 13.48 3.08 -4.12
C GLN A 163 13.85 1.67 -3.62
N SER A 164 13.26 0.64 -4.20
CA SER A 164 13.50 -0.77 -3.88
C SER A 164 14.96 -1.16 -4.10
N LYS A 165 15.44 -2.11 -3.33
CA LYS A 165 16.84 -2.57 -3.37
C LYS A 165 16.88 -4.06 -3.61
N PRO A 166 17.96 -4.58 -4.24
CA PRO A 166 18.19 -6.01 -4.30
C PRO A 166 18.22 -6.60 -2.88
N GLY A 167 17.47 -7.68 -2.68
CA GLY A 167 17.34 -8.35 -1.38
C GLY A 167 16.22 -7.83 -0.49
N ASP A 168 15.46 -6.81 -0.89
CA ASP A 168 14.20 -6.50 -0.24
C ASP A 168 13.25 -7.69 -0.36
N PHE A 169 12.44 -7.94 0.68
CA PHE A 169 11.46 -9.04 0.76
C PHE A 169 12.05 -10.47 0.71
N THR A 170 13.33 -10.66 1.08
CA THR A 170 13.95 -12.00 1.15
C THR A 170 13.69 -12.74 2.46
N ASP A 171 13.09 -12.10 3.46
CA ASP A 171 12.82 -12.65 4.79
C ASP A 171 11.50 -13.45 4.86
N THR A 172 11.25 -14.24 3.80
CA THR A 172 10.08 -15.11 3.64
C THR A 172 10.45 -16.40 2.91
N SER A 173 9.54 -17.37 2.88
CA SER A 173 9.65 -18.57 2.04
C SER A 173 8.28 -19.17 1.76
N ALA A 174 8.20 -20.01 0.73
CA ALA A 174 6.99 -20.76 0.40
C ALA A 174 6.50 -21.61 1.59
N GLU A 175 7.41 -22.27 2.29
CA GLU A 175 7.12 -23.11 3.46
C GLU A 175 6.61 -22.26 4.63
N TYR A 176 7.23 -21.10 4.85
CA TYR A 176 6.77 -20.15 5.88
C TYR A 176 5.32 -19.73 5.62
N VAL A 177 5.01 -19.33 4.39
CA VAL A 177 3.66 -18.87 4.02
C VAL A 177 2.64 -20.01 4.14
N LEU A 178 2.94 -21.20 3.59
CA LEU A 178 2.04 -22.36 3.70
C LEU A 178 1.83 -22.80 5.15
N GLY A 179 2.86 -22.70 5.99
CA GLY A 179 2.77 -23.02 7.42
C GLY A 179 1.88 -22.11 8.23
N ARG A 180 1.43 -20.98 7.67
CA ARG A 180 0.49 -20.05 8.32
C ARG A 180 -0.98 -20.43 8.14
N PHE A 181 -1.29 -21.35 7.23
CA PHE A 181 -2.65 -21.81 6.98
C PHE A 181 -2.95 -23.08 7.77
N ASP A 182 -4.13 -23.15 8.36
CA ASP A 182 -4.61 -24.36 9.05
C ASP A 182 -4.93 -25.49 8.06
N ASP A 183 -5.33 -25.14 6.82
CA ASP A 183 -5.63 -26.06 5.74
C ASP A 183 -5.13 -25.50 4.41
N THR A 184 -4.33 -26.28 3.71
CA THR A 184 -3.73 -25.93 2.41
C THR A 184 -4.35 -26.69 1.23
N SER A 185 -5.41 -27.47 1.44
CA SER A 185 -6.01 -28.33 0.40
C SER A 185 -6.46 -27.60 -0.86
N ASP A 186 -6.92 -26.34 -0.70
CA ASP A 186 -7.37 -25.48 -1.79
C ASP A 186 -6.35 -24.36 -2.11
N ILE A 187 -5.10 -24.50 -1.68
CA ILE A 187 -4.03 -23.53 -1.96
C ILE A 187 -3.12 -24.08 -3.05
N VAL A 188 -2.94 -23.31 -4.11
CA VAL A 188 -2.01 -23.62 -5.20
C VAL A 188 -0.90 -22.58 -5.20
N LEU A 189 0.26 -22.99 -4.68
CA LEU A 189 1.42 -22.12 -4.64
C LEU A 189 2.19 -22.22 -5.96
N LYS A 190 2.44 -21.09 -6.58
CA LYS A 190 3.13 -20.90 -7.85
C LYS A 190 4.44 -20.14 -7.60
N LYS A 191 5.45 -20.88 -7.08
CA LYS A 191 6.77 -20.28 -6.84
C LYS A 191 7.52 -20.06 -8.14
N GLY A 192 7.98 -18.84 -8.36
CA GLY A 192 8.81 -18.43 -9.49
C GLY A 192 8.37 -17.10 -10.06
N TYR A 193 8.99 -16.76 -11.19
CA TYR A 193 8.74 -15.47 -11.85
C TYR A 193 7.41 -15.48 -12.59
N PHE A 194 6.65 -14.39 -12.45
CA PHE A 194 5.45 -14.16 -13.24
C PHE A 194 5.87 -13.38 -14.52
N PRO A 195 5.36 -13.71 -15.73
CA PRO A 195 4.17 -14.56 -15.98
C PRO A 195 4.44 -16.05 -16.18
N ASP A 196 5.67 -16.54 -16.12
CA ASP A 196 6.01 -17.94 -16.41
C ASP A 196 5.22 -18.93 -15.53
N THR A 197 5.03 -18.56 -14.27
CA THR A 197 4.27 -19.35 -13.30
C THR A 197 2.76 -19.40 -13.57
N ALA A 198 2.24 -18.56 -14.46
CA ALA A 198 0.84 -18.60 -14.88
C ALA A 198 0.57 -19.66 -15.96
N ALA A 199 1.60 -20.28 -16.52
CA ALA A 199 1.44 -21.33 -17.52
C ALA A 199 0.51 -22.46 -17.03
N GLY A 200 -0.42 -22.87 -17.91
CA GLY A 200 -1.44 -23.90 -17.62
C GLY A 200 -2.71 -23.36 -16.96
N LEU A 201 -2.82 -22.04 -16.77
CA LEU A 201 -4.01 -21.38 -16.22
C LEU A 201 -4.81 -20.59 -17.25
N GLU A 202 -4.56 -20.78 -18.54
CA GLU A 202 -5.18 -20.02 -19.64
C GLU A 202 -6.72 -20.15 -19.69
N ASN A 203 -7.26 -21.24 -19.12
CA ASN A 203 -8.70 -21.49 -19.02
C ASN A 203 -9.25 -21.34 -17.61
N GLU A 204 -8.42 -20.94 -16.63
CA GLU A 204 -8.87 -20.74 -15.26
C GLU A 204 -9.70 -19.45 -15.20
N VAL A 205 -10.75 -19.48 -14.39
CA VAL A 205 -11.62 -18.32 -14.16
C VAL A 205 -11.33 -17.79 -12.77
N PHE A 206 -11.02 -16.51 -12.70
CA PHE A 206 -10.74 -15.84 -11.44
C PHE A 206 -11.89 -14.90 -11.09
N ALA A 207 -12.43 -15.04 -9.88
CA ALA A 207 -13.40 -14.12 -9.32
C ALA A 207 -12.73 -12.85 -8.78
N PHE A 208 -11.49 -12.99 -8.29
CA PHE A 208 -10.71 -11.88 -7.76
C PHE A 208 -9.22 -12.14 -7.96
N VAL A 209 -8.49 -11.10 -8.34
CA VAL A 209 -7.03 -11.12 -8.44
C VAL A 209 -6.48 -9.87 -7.75
N SER A 210 -5.57 -10.07 -6.79
CA SER A 210 -4.76 -9.00 -6.20
C SER A 210 -3.41 -8.95 -6.91
N LEU A 211 -3.03 -7.79 -7.42
CA LEU A 211 -1.74 -7.55 -8.06
C LEU A 211 -0.95 -6.57 -7.19
N ASP A 212 0.12 -7.03 -6.58
CA ASP A 212 0.98 -6.25 -5.68
C ASP A 212 2.44 -6.70 -5.87
N ALA A 213 2.93 -6.54 -7.10
CA ALA A 213 4.28 -7.00 -7.47
C ALA A 213 5.37 -5.96 -7.16
N ASP A 214 4.99 -4.77 -6.65
CA ASP A 214 5.85 -3.64 -6.27
C ASP A 214 6.72 -3.05 -7.39
N LEU A 215 7.03 -3.81 -8.44
CA LEU A 215 7.89 -3.40 -9.54
C LEU A 215 7.13 -3.32 -10.86
N TYR A 216 7.59 -2.43 -11.75
CA TYR A 216 7.06 -2.26 -13.11
C TYR A 216 7.77 -3.15 -14.16
N ALA A 217 8.88 -3.78 -13.79
CA ALA A 217 9.72 -4.58 -14.67
C ALA A 217 9.11 -5.94 -15.02
#